data_7e2703887f5fc1c37bd7f6f1b0f2807c
#
_entry.id   7e2703887f5fc1c37bd7f6f1b0f2807c
#
_cell.length_a   1.000
_cell.length_b   1.000
_cell.length_c   1.000
_cell.angle_alpha   90.00
_cell.angle_beta   90.00
_cell.angle_gamma   90.00
#
_symmetry.space_group_name_H-M   'P 1'
#
loop_
_entity.id
_entity.type
_entity.pdbx_description
1 polymer ?
#
loop_
_entity_poly.entity_id
_entity_poly.type
_entity_poly.pdbx_seq_one_letter_code
_entity_poly.pdbx_strand_id
1 'polypeptide(L)'
;MVAAVGADTVIVDGELAPSQRRALEDVVGVKVVDRTALILDIFAQHAKSREGKAQVELAQLEYLLPRLRGWGESMSRQAGGRVAAGQGIGSRGPGETKIELDRRRIRQRMARLRREIQAMAPSRETKRGSRRRGAIPSVVIAGYTNAGKSSLMNRLTEAGIMVEDATVQIGRASCRERV
;
A
#
# COMPACT_ATOMS: atom_id res chain seq x y z
N MET A 1 10.27 -13.25 -24.36
CA MET A 1 11.12 -12.19 -23.76
C MET A 1 11.34 -12.42 -22.25
N VAL A 2 10.31 -12.57 -21.41
CA VAL A 2 10.50 -12.75 -19.95
C VAL A 2 11.37 -13.96 -19.62
N ALA A 3 11.08 -15.12 -20.21
CA ALA A 3 11.88 -16.34 -20.04
C ALA A 3 13.31 -16.23 -20.57
N ALA A 4 13.54 -15.42 -21.60
CA ALA A 4 14.87 -15.22 -22.19
C ALA A 4 15.80 -14.35 -21.30
N VAL A 5 15.22 -13.54 -20.43
CA VAL A 5 15.94 -12.64 -19.49
C VAL A 5 16.06 -13.27 -18.10
N GLY A 6 15.37 -14.40 -17.85
CA GLY A 6 15.33 -15.07 -16.54
C GLY A 6 14.68 -14.22 -15.45
N ALA A 7 13.71 -13.37 -15.81
CA ALA A 7 13.06 -12.49 -14.85
C ALA A 7 11.98 -13.22 -14.04
N ASP A 8 11.97 -13.06 -12.72
CA ASP A 8 10.98 -13.64 -11.80
C ASP A 8 9.75 -12.72 -11.61
N THR A 9 9.87 -11.46 -12.00
CA THR A 9 8.83 -10.45 -11.79
C THR A 9 8.82 -9.46 -12.95
N VAL A 10 7.63 -9.09 -13.39
CA VAL A 10 7.40 -8.02 -14.37
C VAL A 10 6.78 -6.82 -13.66
N ILE A 11 7.38 -5.64 -13.84
CA ILE A 11 6.85 -4.38 -13.32
C ILE A 11 6.20 -3.61 -14.48
N VAL A 12 4.96 -3.19 -14.29
CA VAL A 12 4.21 -2.39 -15.26
C VAL A 12 4.10 -0.97 -14.75
N ASP A 13 4.61 -0.01 -15.53
CA ASP A 13 4.49 1.43 -15.22
C ASP A 13 3.09 1.94 -15.58
N GLY A 14 2.12 1.50 -14.83
CA GLY A 14 0.72 1.85 -14.97
C GLY A 14 -0.10 1.19 -13.88
N GLU A 15 -1.35 1.61 -13.74
CA GLU A 15 -2.31 0.96 -12.85
C GLU A 15 -3.02 -0.16 -13.61
N LEU A 16 -3.08 -1.35 -13.03
CA LEU A 16 -3.74 -2.51 -13.61
C LEU A 16 -5.01 -2.86 -12.84
N ALA A 17 -6.11 -3.04 -13.57
CA ALA A 17 -7.28 -3.69 -12.98
C ALA A 17 -6.93 -5.14 -12.56
N PRO A 18 -7.62 -5.70 -11.54
CA PRO A 18 -7.32 -7.06 -11.06
C PRO A 18 -7.41 -8.14 -12.15
N SER A 19 -8.30 -7.98 -13.12
CA SER A 19 -8.43 -8.88 -14.28
C SER A 19 -7.27 -8.74 -15.27
N GLN A 20 -6.84 -7.53 -15.55
CA GLN A 20 -5.72 -7.24 -16.45
C GLN A 20 -4.41 -7.80 -15.90
N ARG A 21 -4.16 -7.61 -14.60
CA ARG A 21 -2.97 -8.15 -13.95
C ARG A 21 -2.90 -9.67 -14.09
N ARG A 22 -4.03 -10.37 -13.89
CA ARG A 22 -4.09 -11.84 -14.05
C ARG A 22 -3.85 -12.27 -15.47
N ALA A 23 -4.55 -11.64 -16.42
CA ALA A 23 -4.36 -11.99 -17.82
C ALA A 23 -2.89 -11.84 -18.25
N LEU A 24 -2.19 -10.83 -17.71
CA LEU A 24 -0.75 -10.68 -17.91
C LEU A 24 0.05 -11.79 -17.19
N GLU A 25 -0.25 -12.11 -15.93
CA GLU A 25 0.40 -13.19 -15.18
C GLU A 25 0.24 -14.53 -15.88
N ASP A 26 -0.95 -14.82 -16.42
CA ASP A 26 -1.23 -16.04 -17.18
C ASP A 26 -0.41 -16.14 -18.49
N VAL A 27 -0.16 -15.01 -19.15
CA VAL A 27 0.62 -14.95 -20.40
C VAL A 27 2.13 -14.99 -20.14
N VAL A 28 2.61 -14.25 -19.14
CA VAL A 28 4.06 -14.13 -18.89
C VAL A 28 4.61 -15.23 -17.99
N GLY A 29 3.74 -15.94 -17.26
CA GLY A 29 4.10 -17.04 -16.37
C GLY A 29 4.85 -16.65 -15.10
N VAL A 30 4.99 -15.34 -14.82
CA VAL A 30 5.67 -14.78 -13.65
C VAL A 30 4.81 -13.74 -12.97
N LYS A 31 5.18 -13.33 -11.76
CA LYS A 31 4.47 -12.32 -11.00
C LYS A 31 4.46 -10.98 -11.73
N VAL A 32 3.29 -10.34 -11.79
CA VAL A 32 3.13 -8.98 -12.32
C VAL A 32 2.82 -8.02 -11.19
N VAL A 33 3.59 -6.94 -11.11
CA VAL A 33 3.45 -5.86 -10.13
C VAL A 33 3.15 -4.57 -10.87
N ASP A 34 2.08 -3.90 -10.52
CA ASP A 34 1.74 -2.59 -11.08
C ASP A 34 2.40 -1.45 -10.29
N ARG A 35 2.37 -0.24 -10.85
CA ARG A 35 2.95 0.95 -10.23
C ARG A 35 2.42 1.21 -8.83
N THR A 36 1.11 1.05 -8.61
CA THR A 36 0.47 1.27 -7.31
C THR A 36 0.99 0.29 -6.25
N ALA A 37 1.11 -1.00 -6.59
CA ALA A 37 1.67 -1.99 -5.68
C ALA A 37 3.12 -1.70 -5.33
N LEU A 38 3.93 -1.31 -6.31
CA LEU A 38 5.33 -0.95 -6.10
C LEU A 38 5.47 0.27 -5.17
N ILE A 39 4.68 1.32 -5.41
CA ILE A 39 4.68 2.51 -4.55
C ILE A 39 4.28 2.17 -3.12
N LEU A 40 3.25 1.35 -2.92
CA LEU A 40 2.81 0.91 -1.60
C LEU A 40 3.90 0.11 -0.86
N ASP A 41 4.66 -0.70 -1.59
CA ASP A 41 5.78 -1.47 -1.02
C ASP A 41 6.94 -0.55 -0.60
N ILE A 42 7.29 0.42 -1.43
CA ILE A 42 8.27 1.46 -1.09
C ILE A 42 7.85 2.23 0.17
N PHE A 43 6.57 2.62 0.27
CA PHE A 43 6.05 3.27 1.46
C PHE A 43 6.12 2.38 2.71
N ALA A 44 5.84 1.08 2.57
CA ALA A 44 5.93 0.13 3.68
C ALA A 44 7.35 0.04 4.24
N GLN A 45 8.35 -0.01 3.37
CA GLN A 45 9.75 -0.06 3.76
C GLN A 45 10.23 1.22 4.46
N HIS A 46 9.71 2.39 4.05
CA HIS A 46 10.13 3.69 4.55
C HIS A 46 9.30 4.22 5.72
N ALA A 47 8.14 3.64 6.02
CA ALA A 47 7.29 4.07 7.13
C ALA A 47 7.95 3.77 8.48
N LYS A 48 8.42 4.81 9.19
CA LYS A 48 9.08 4.66 10.51
C LYS A 48 8.12 4.95 11.67
N SER A 49 7.14 5.84 11.48
CA SER A 49 6.17 6.17 12.52
C SER A 49 5.09 5.10 12.65
N ARG A 50 4.56 4.90 13.87
CA ARG A 50 3.46 3.97 14.11
C ARG A 50 2.24 4.31 13.25
N GLU A 51 1.92 5.60 13.16
CA GLU A 51 0.80 6.07 12.34
C GLU A 51 1.07 5.82 10.84
N GLY A 52 2.26 6.15 10.34
CA GLY A 52 2.64 5.89 8.94
C GLY A 52 2.56 4.41 8.59
N LYS A 53 3.03 3.52 9.46
CA LYS A 53 2.91 2.07 9.27
C LYS A 53 1.46 1.63 9.17
N ALA A 54 0.59 2.12 10.08
CA ALA A 54 -0.83 1.78 10.08
C ALA A 54 -1.55 2.31 8.82
N GLN A 55 -1.22 3.52 8.35
CA GLN A 55 -1.78 4.09 7.11
C GLN A 55 -1.35 3.30 5.87
N VAL A 56 -0.07 2.94 5.77
CA VAL A 56 0.44 2.17 4.63
C VAL A 56 -0.16 0.77 4.62
N GLU A 57 -0.22 0.09 5.78
CA GLU A 57 -0.85 -1.22 5.89
C GLU A 57 -2.33 -1.16 5.47
N LEU A 58 -3.06 -0.12 5.90
CA LEU A 58 -4.45 0.08 5.50
C LEU A 58 -4.57 0.22 3.97
N ALA A 59 -3.74 1.05 3.34
CA ALA A 59 -3.73 1.24 1.90
C ALA A 59 -3.37 -0.05 1.14
N GLN A 60 -2.41 -0.83 1.63
CA GLN A 60 -2.07 -2.14 1.06
C GLN A 60 -3.25 -3.13 1.14
N LEU A 61 -3.98 -3.16 2.24
CA LEU A 61 -5.16 -4.02 2.39
C LEU A 61 -6.32 -3.56 1.51
N GLU A 62 -6.53 -2.25 1.35
CA GLU A 62 -7.52 -1.67 0.43
C GLU A 62 -7.20 -2.03 -1.03
N TYR A 63 -5.94 -1.96 -1.41
CA TYR A 63 -5.47 -2.38 -2.73
C TYR A 63 -5.63 -3.89 -2.96
N LEU A 64 -5.35 -4.72 -1.95
CA LEU A 64 -5.39 -6.18 -2.03
C LEU A 64 -6.82 -6.73 -2.08
N LEU A 65 -7.75 -6.14 -1.31
CA LEU A 65 -9.11 -6.67 -1.12
C LEU A 65 -9.87 -6.95 -2.42
N PRO A 66 -9.94 -6.05 -3.43
CA PRO A 66 -10.58 -6.34 -4.71
C PRO A 66 -9.83 -7.40 -5.54
N ARG A 67 -8.53 -7.55 -5.31
CA ARG A 67 -7.65 -8.47 -6.04
C ARG A 67 -7.74 -9.92 -5.56
N LEU A 68 -8.32 -10.15 -4.37
CA LEU A 68 -8.62 -11.51 -3.87
C LEU A 68 -9.75 -12.22 -4.63
N ARG A 69 -10.55 -11.51 -5.41
CA ARG A 69 -11.72 -12.07 -6.11
C ARG A 69 -11.43 -13.13 -7.17
N GLY A 70 -10.21 -13.45 -7.46
CA GLY A 70 -9.91 -14.38 -8.52
C GLY A 70 -8.96 -15.51 -8.16
N TRP A 71 -8.41 -15.49 -6.98
CA TRP A 71 -7.60 -16.61 -6.51
C TRP A 71 -8.42 -17.88 -6.30
N GLY A 72 -9.72 -17.76 -5.99
CA GLY A 72 -10.60 -18.88 -5.79
C GLY A 72 -10.98 -19.63 -7.07
N GLU A 73 -11.13 -18.93 -8.17
CA GLU A 73 -11.46 -19.56 -9.45
C GLU A 73 -10.30 -20.34 -10.05
N SER A 74 -9.06 -19.84 -9.91
CA SER A 74 -7.89 -20.58 -10.35
C SER A 74 -7.59 -21.79 -9.48
N MET A 75 -7.75 -21.70 -8.16
CA MET A 75 -7.62 -22.84 -7.26
C MET A 75 -8.76 -23.84 -7.40
N SER A 76 -9.98 -23.38 -7.70
CA SER A 76 -11.12 -24.28 -7.96
C SER A 76 -10.95 -25.06 -9.26
N ARG A 77 -10.37 -24.47 -10.31
CA ARG A 77 -10.03 -25.17 -11.54
C ARG A 77 -8.92 -26.20 -11.34
N GLN A 78 -7.94 -25.92 -10.51
CA GLN A 78 -6.84 -26.82 -10.18
C GLN A 78 -7.25 -27.96 -9.23
N ALA A 79 -8.20 -27.72 -8.34
CA ALA A 79 -8.78 -28.74 -7.46
C ALA A 79 -9.95 -29.52 -8.10
N GLY A 80 -10.55 -29.00 -9.17
CA GLY A 80 -11.76 -29.55 -9.84
C GLY A 80 -11.52 -30.65 -10.87
N GLY A 81 -10.30 -31.12 -11.00
CA GLY A 81 -10.00 -32.23 -11.88
C GLY A 81 -10.32 -33.62 -11.30
N ARG A 82 -11.52 -33.87 -10.80
CA ARG A 82 -12.17 -35.17 -10.59
C ARG A 82 -13.18 -35.08 -9.42
N VAL A 83 -14.35 -34.62 -9.66
CA VAL A 83 -15.52 -35.11 -8.90
C VAL A 83 -16.63 -35.41 -9.89
N ALA A 84 -16.93 -36.70 -9.98
CA ALA A 84 -18.00 -37.30 -10.75
C ALA A 84 -19.35 -36.66 -10.44
N ALA A 85 -20.21 -36.66 -11.47
CA ALA A 85 -21.61 -36.31 -11.41
C ALA A 85 -22.32 -36.92 -10.18
N GLY A 86 -22.82 -36.05 -9.30
CA GLY A 86 -23.64 -36.41 -8.15
C GLY A 86 -24.36 -35.20 -7.62
N GLN A 87 -25.63 -35.05 -7.99
CA GLN A 87 -26.67 -34.17 -7.46
C GLN A 87 -26.37 -33.52 -6.11
N GLY A 88 -26.33 -32.18 -6.08
CA GLY A 88 -26.32 -31.41 -4.85
C GLY A 88 -26.44 -29.92 -5.14
N ILE A 89 -27.64 -29.38 -5.05
CA ILE A 89 -27.96 -27.95 -5.11
C ILE A 89 -27.17 -27.25 -4.00
N GLY A 90 -26.24 -26.34 -4.37
CA GLY A 90 -25.70 -25.33 -3.44
C GLY A 90 -24.39 -25.65 -2.74
N SER A 91 -23.55 -26.53 -3.22
CA SER A 91 -22.20 -26.75 -2.66
C SER A 91 -21.28 -25.60 -3.07
N ARG A 92 -21.15 -24.57 -2.21
CA ARG A 92 -20.03 -23.64 -2.22
C ARG A 92 -18.75 -24.44 -2.10
N GLY A 93 -17.92 -24.45 -3.15
CA GLY A 93 -16.68 -25.20 -3.15
C GLY A 93 -15.73 -24.76 -2.01
N PRO A 94 -14.86 -25.64 -1.47
CA PRO A 94 -13.97 -25.33 -0.35
C PRO A 94 -13.06 -24.12 -0.60
N GLY A 95 -12.84 -23.73 -1.86
CA GLY A 95 -12.09 -22.52 -2.22
C GLY A 95 -12.87 -21.20 -1.99
N GLU A 96 -14.19 -21.19 -2.21
CA GLU A 96 -15.01 -19.99 -1.95
C GLU A 96 -15.07 -19.66 -0.46
N THR A 97 -15.22 -20.66 0.39
CA THR A 97 -15.25 -20.48 1.84
C THR A 97 -13.93 -19.91 2.39
N LYS A 98 -12.81 -20.36 1.85
CA LYS A 98 -11.48 -19.88 2.26
C LYS A 98 -11.29 -18.39 1.88
N ILE A 99 -11.65 -18.02 0.68
CA ILE A 99 -11.56 -16.61 0.21
C ILE A 99 -12.49 -15.70 1.01
N GLU A 100 -13.69 -16.17 1.34
CA GLU A 100 -14.64 -15.39 2.14
C GLU A 100 -14.12 -15.18 3.57
N LEU A 101 -13.49 -16.18 4.17
CA LEU A 101 -12.80 -16.07 5.45
C LEU A 101 -11.63 -15.08 5.38
N ASP A 102 -10.80 -15.15 4.36
CA ASP A 102 -9.67 -14.24 4.20
C ASP A 102 -10.14 -12.79 3.99
N ARG A 103 -11.20 -12.58 3.20
CA ARG A 103 -11.84 -11.27 3.06
C ARG A 103 -12.37 -10.74 4.39
N ARG A 104 -13.01 -11.59 5.18
CA ARG A 104 -13.52 -11.21 6.50
C ARG A 104 -12.37 -10.79 7.41
N ARG A 105 -11.27 -11.55 7.44
CA ARG A 105 -10.07 -11.22 8.21
C ARG A 105 -9.46 -9.88 7.78
N ILE A 106 -9.33 -9.65 6.48
CA ILE A 106 -8.81 -8.39 5.94
C ILE A 106 -9.72 -7.22 6.32
N ARG A 107 -11.04 -7.33 6.16
CA ARG A 107 -11.98 -6.27 6.57
C ARG A 107 -11.90 -5.98 8.07
N GLN A 108 -11.77 -6.99 8.90
CA GLN A 108 -11.60 -6.84 10.35
C GLN A 108 -10.27 -6.11 10.66
N ARG A 109 -9.18 -6.47 9.96
CA ARG A 109 -7.88 -5.80 10.12
C ARG A 109 -7.96 -4.34 9.69
N MET A 110 -8.57 -4.04 8.55
CA MET A 110 -8.81 -2.67 8.08
C MET A 110 -9.62 -1.85 9.09
N ALA A 111 -10.70 -2.41 9.64
CA ALA A 111 -11.51 -1.74 10.66
C ALA A 111 -10.72 -1.46 11.94
N ARG A 112 -9.85 -2.37 12.36
CA ARG A 112 -8.94 -2.17 13.49
C ARG A 112 -7.93 -1.06 13.22
N LEU A 113 -7.29 -1.06 12.05
CA LEU A 113 -6.32 -0.04 11.65
C LEU A 113 -6.95 1.36 11.58
N ARG A 114 -8.17 1.48 11.02
CA ARG A 114 -8.91 2.76 10.99
C ARG A 114 -9.15 3.30 12.38
N ARG A 115 -9.56 2.44 13.33
CA ARG A 115 -9.74 2.84 14.74
C ARG A 115 -8.42 3.24 15.39
N GLU A 116 -7.34 2.54 15.10
CA GLU A 116 -6.01 2.84 15.63
C GLU A 116 -5.51 4.22 15.12
N ILE A 117 -5.69 4.50 13.82
CA ILE A 117 -5.35 5.80 13.22
C ILE A 117 -6.17 6.93 13.86
N GLN A 118 -7.48 6.71 14.05
CA GLN A 118 -8.34 7.68 14.74
C GLN A 118 -7.92 7.91 16.20
N ALA A 119 -7.55 6.87 16.92
CA ALA A 119 -7.08 6.99 18.30
C ALA A 119 -5.77 7.78 18.45
N MET A 120 -4.97 7.91 17.40
CA MET A 120 -3.76 8.74 17.39
C MET A 120 -4.05 10.24 17.15
N ALA A 121 -5.24 10.61 16.70
CA ALA A 121 -5.60 12.00 16.42
C ALA A 121 -5.52 12.93 17.65
N PRO A 122 -5.99 12.56 18.85
CA PRO A 122 -5.87 13.41 20.04
C PRO A 122 -4.41 13.73 20.41
N SER A 123 -3.52 12.75 20.31
CA SER A 123 -2.08 12.96 20.58
C SER A 123 -1.45 13.97 19.62
N ARG A 124 -1.87 13.97 18.36
CA ARG A 124 -1.45 14.99 17.37
C ARG A 124 -1.95 16.37 17.74
N GLU A 125 -3.21 16.48 18.17
CA GLU A 125 -3.81 17.76 18.53
C GLU A 125 -3.15 18.33 19.79
N THR A 126 -2.84 17.51 20.78
CA THR A 126 -2.08 17.92 21.96
C THR A 126 -0.70 18.50 21.58
N LYS A 127 0.03 17.82 20.69
CA LYS A 127 1.32 18.30 20.18
C LYS A 127 1.20 19.58 19.37
N ARG A 128 0.12 19.75 18.60
CA ARG A 128 -0.18 21.00 17.87
C ARG A 128 -0.54 22.14 18.83
N GLY A 129 -1.34 21.84 19.84
CA GLY A 129 -1.71 22.82 20.87
C GLY A 129 -0.52 23.36 21.65
N SER A 130 0.46 22.50 21.97
CA SER A 130 1.71 22.91 22.60
C SER A 130 2.50 23.88 21.72
N ARG A 131 2.67 23.57 20.43
CA ARG A 131 3.35 24.46 19.47
C ARG A 131 2.63 25.78 19.27
N ARG A 132 1.30 25.79 19.21
CA ARG A 132 0.50 27.03 19.12
C ARG A 132 0.70 27.94 20.35
N ARG A 133 0.77 27.34 21.54
CA ARG A 133 1.03 28.11 22.78
C ARG A 133 2.43 28.68 22.82
N GLY A 134 3.41 28.01 22.25
CA GLY A 134 4.77 28.50 22.14
C GLY A 134 4.98 29.59 21.06
N ALA A 135 3.91 30.07 20.41
CA ALA A 135 3.95 31.07 19.34
C ALA A 135 4.94 30.75 18.20
N ILE A 136 5.25 29.47 17.98
CA ILE A 136 6.16 29.05 16.92
C ILE A 136 5.41 29.10 15.58
N PRO A 137 5.85 29.94 14.62
CA PRO A 137 5.21 30.02 13.32
C PRO A 137 5.36 28.69 12.58
N SER A 138 4.26 28.21 11.99
CA SER A 138 4.25 26.97 11.19
C SER A 138 4.15 27.33 9.71
N VAL A 139 5.17 26.96 8.94
CA VAL A 139 5.22 27.18 7.50
C VAL A 139 5.14 25.82 6.81
N VAL A 140 4.29 25.68 5.79
CA VAL A 140 4.13 24.49 4.98
C VAL A 140 4.61 24.75 3.56
N ILE A 141 5.58 23.97 3.11
CA ILE A 141 6.07 24.01 1.72
C ILE A 141 5.35 22.90 0.94
N ALA A 142 4.49 23.28 -0.01
CA ALA A 142 3.75 22.36 -0.86
C ALA A 142 4.17 22.54 -2.33
N GLY A 143 4.14 21.45 -3.09
CA GLY A 143 4.47 21.46 -4.52
C GLY A 143 4.71 20.02 -5.05
N TYR A 144 4.82 19.91 -6.36
CA TYR A 144 5.07 18.63 -7.05
C TYR A 144 6.39 17.98 -6.62
N THR A 145 6.52 16.68 -6.86
CA THR A 145 7.80 15.97 -6.75
C THR A 145 8.85 16.68 -7.61
N ASN A 146 10.08 16.68 -7.14
CA ASN A 146 11.22 17.33 -7.80
C ASN A 146 11.11 18.86 -8.03
N ALA A 147 10.18 19.53 -7.36
CA ALA A 147 10.01 20.99 -7.42
C ALA A 147 10.97 21.76 -6.47
N GLY A 148 12.00 21.11 -5.94
CA GLY A 148 13.00 21.75 -5.09
C GLY A 148 12.56 22.02 -3.64
N LYS A 149 11.44 21.44 -3.15
CA LYS A 149 10.95 21.65 -1.78
C LYS A 149 11.98 21.35 -0.69
N SER A 150 12.66 20.21 -0.82
CA SER A 150 13.67 19.77 0.14
C SER A 150 14.93 20.64 0.07
N SER A 151 15.32 21.10 -1.12
CA SER A 151 16.42 22.05 -1.31
C SER A 151 16.12 23.38 -0.64
N LEU A 152 14.90 23.90 -0.84
CA LEU A 152 14.45 25.13 -0.19
C LEU A 152 14.41 24.97 1.33
N MET A 153 13.88 23.84 1.82
CA MET A 153 13.84 23.55 3.26
C MET A 153 15.25 23.51 3.85
N ASN A 154 16.20 22.82 3.19
CA ASN A 154 17.59 22.79 3.64
C ASN A 154 18.22 24.18 3.66
N ARG A 155 17.96 24.99 2.65
CA ARG A 155 18.48 26.36 2.59
C ARG A 155 17.95 27.26 3.70
N LEU A 156 16.68 27.07 4.09
CA LEU A 156 16.05 27.87 5.16
C LEU A 156 16.38 27.39 6.57
N THR A 157 16.60 26.08 6.76
CA THR A 157 16.66 25.49 8.12
C THR A 157 17.97 24.79 8.42
N GLU A 158 18.88 24.62 7.43
CA GLU A 158 20.10 23.81 7.52
C GLU A 158 19.85 22.38 8.05
N ALA A 159 18.66 21.84 7.78
CA ALA A 159 18.17 20.60 8.39
C ALA A 159 18.87 19.33 7.88
N GLY A 160 19.70 19.42 6.83
CA GLY A 160 20.40 18.28 6.23
C GLY A 160 19.46 17.20 5.70
N ILE A 161 18.31 17.59 5.17
CA ILE A 161 17.37 16.65 4.55
C ILE A 161 18.01 16.16 3.25
N MET A 162 17.98 14.85 3.02
CA MET A 162 18.45 14.25 1.77
C MET A 162 17.67 14.85 0.59
N VAL A 163 18.43 15.42 -0.34
CA VAL A 163 17.90 15.96 -1.61
C VAL A 163 18.39 15.05 -2.70
N GLU A 164 17.49 14.29 -3.27
CA GLU A 164 17.74 13.43 -4.43
C GLU A 164 16.84 13.86 -5.58
N ASP A 165 17.36 13.76 -6.80
CA ASP A 165 16.59 13.91 -8.03
C ASP A 165 15.68 12.68 -8.27
N ALA A 166 14.91 12.31 -7.24
CA ALA A 166 14.06 11.15 -7.28
C ALA A 166 12.59 11.56 -7.43
N THR A 167 11.91 10.88 -8.33
CA THR A 167 10.49 11.12 -8.64
C THR A 167 9.56 10.80 -7.45
N VAL A 168 10.05 10.05 -6.46
CA VAL A 168 9.30 9.67 -5.26
C VAL A 168 10.04 10.10 -4.01
N GLN A 169 9.72 11.28 -3.52
CA GLN A 169 10.08 11.69 -2.16
C GLN A 169 8.91 11.40 -1.23
N ILE A 170 9.11 10.45 -0.33
CA ILE A 170 8.15 10.15 0.73
C ILE A 170 8.25 11.28 1.75
N GLY A 171 7.27 12.20 1.69
CA GLY A 171 7.23 13.40 2.51
C GLY A 171 7.28 13.06 4.00
N ARG A 172 8.39 13.40 4.63
CA ARG A 172 8.46 13.58 6.07
C ARG A 172 8.34 15.06 6.37
N ALA A 173 7.38 15.39 7.21
CA ALA A 173 7.49 16.60 8.01
C ALA A 173 8.67 16.40 8.97
N SER A 174 9.87 16.85 8.62
CA SER A 174 10.95 16.93 9.58
C SER A 174 10.72 18.20 10.40
N CYS A 175 10.16 18.03 11.57
CA CYS A 175 10.12 19.08 12.57
C CYS A 175 11.42 18.97 13.37
N ARG A 176 12.41 19.80 13.07
CA ARG A 176 13.56 19.99 13.94
C ARG A 176 13.23 21.16 14.85
N GLU A 177 12.86 20.85 16.08
CA GLU A 177 12.90 21.85 17.15
C GLU A 177 14.36 22.24 17.36
N ARG A 178 14.69 23.50 17.08
CA ARG A 178 15.86 24.11 17.72
C ARG A 178 15.41 24.55 19.13
N VAL A 179 16.02 23.96 20.14
CA VAL A 179 16.07 24.49 21.48
C VAL A 179 17.06 25.66 21.49
#